data_d6687002c51bc059c448d098c8850f1c
#
_entry.id   d6687002c51bc059c448d098c8850f1c
#
_cell.length_a   1.000
_cell.length_b   1.000
_cell.length_c   1.000
_cell.angle_alpha   90.00
_cell.angle_beta   90.00
_cell.angle_gamma   90.00
#
_symmetry.space_group_name_H-M   'P 1'
#
loop_
_entity.id
_entity.type
_entity.pdbx_description
1 polymer ?
#
loop_
_entity_poly.entity_id
_entity_poly.type
_entity_poly.pdbx_seq_one_letter_code
_entity_poly.pdbx_strand_id
1 'polypeptide(L)'
;MRNLKIVGLAVLVSIAFEYFFNILIEDLDLQKSLYSFIFHSLVLIVAIFLAINFLNSTFSRIQNFKIGLFISILFSIFISGYYYSYQKWINPKLLENKRSSLIYLTETHETFFDAKHKIQKNPNYYDGKSVEDLIEMQQDNINDLLQPAKVFPISLFSFLFTGMIFTILIGFLKYLFKNLY
;
A
#
# COMPACT_ATOMS: atom_id res chain seq x y z
N MET A 1 -8.71 -23.94 9.13
CA MET A 1 -7.42 -23.87 9.85
C MET A 1 -6.21 -23.67 8.92
N ARG A 2 -6.08 -24.33 7.76
CA ARG A 2 -4.91 -24.24 6.86
C ARG A 2 -4.69 -22.82 6.28
N ASN A 3 -5.75 -22.14 5.83
CA ASN A 3 -5.66 -20.76 5.31
C ASN A 3 -5.17 -19.77 6.36
N LEU A 4 -5.58 -19.93 7.62
CA LEU A 4 -5.10 -19.08 8.73
C LEU A 4 -3.60 -19.25 8.97
N LYS A 5 -3.06 -20.46 8.81
CA LYS A 5 -1.61 -20.71 8.95
C LYS A 5 -0.83 -20.01 7.83
N ILE A 6 -1.34 -19.99 6.59
CA ILE A 6 -0.71 -19.26 5.47
C ILE A 6 -0.72 -17.77 5.75
N VAL A 7 -1.85 -17.20 6.16
CA VAL A 7 -1.92 -15.78 6.51
C VAL A 7 -0.97 -15.46 7.66
N GLY A 8 -0.98 -16.27 8.73
CA GLY A 8 -0.08 -16.07 9.87
C GLY A 8 1.39 -16.08 9.45
N LEU A 9 1.80 -17.03 8.62
CA LEU A 9 3.17 -17.09 8.10
C LEU A 9 3.50 -15.88 7.22
N ALA A 10 2.60 -15.49 6.33
CA ALA A 10 2.78 -14.32 5.45
C ALA A 10 2.93 -13.03 6.27
N VAL A 11 2.10 -12.84 7.30
CA VAL A 11 2.18 -11.69 8.20
C VAL A 11 3.51 -11.70 8.98
N LEU A 12 3.93 -12.84 9.52
CA LEU A 12 5.21 -12.95 10.23
C LEU A 12 6.40 -12.65 9.33
N VAL A 13 6.43 -13.18 8.11
CA VAL A 13 7.48 -12.88 7.12
C VAL A 13 7.50 -11.38 6.78
N SER A 14 6.33 -10.76 6.61
CA SER A 14 6.20 -9.35 6.33
C SER A 14 6.72 -8.48 7.48
N ILE A 15 6.36 -8.78 8.72
CA ILE A 15 6.82 -8.04 9.90
C ILE A 15 8.33 -8.23 10.12
N ALA A 16 8.84 -9.45 9.97
CA ALA A 16 10.26 -9.72 10.08
C ALA A 16 11.06 -8.95 9.02
N PHE A 17 10.60 -8.94 7.76
CA PHE A 17 11.22 -8.14 6.71
C PHE A 17 11.26 -6.65 7.08
N GLU A 18 10.13 -6.08 7.49
CA GLU A 18 10.05 -4.67 7.85
C GLU A 18 10.99 -4.31 9.02
N TYR A 19 11.08 -5.19 10.00
CA TYR A 19 12.01 -5.01 11.12
C TYR A 19 13.46 -4.96 10.65
N PHE A 20 13.92 -5.95 9.86
CA PHE A 20 15.28 -5.97 9.32
C PHE A 20 15.54 -4.83 8.34
N PHE A 21 14.57 -4.53 7.49
CA PHE A 21 14.67 -3.46 6.50
C PHE A 21 14.81 -2.09 7.16
N ASN A 22 14.12 -1.86 8.28
CA ASN A 22 14.23 -0.63 9.06
C ASN A 22 15.58 -0.47 9.75
N ILE A 23 16.25 -1.57 10.10
CA ILE A 23 17.60 -1.54 10.69
C ILE A 23 18.67 -1.28 9.63
N LEU A 24 18.51 -1.86 8.43
CA LEU A 24 19.54 -1.82 7.39
C LEU A 24 19.54 -0.52 6.58
N ILE A 25 18.41 0.18 6.49
CA ILE A 25 18.24 1.35 5.63
C ILE A 25 17.74 2.52 6.48
N GLU A 26 18.65 3.40 6.89
CA GLU A 26 18.31 4.57 7.69
C GLU A 26 17.84 5.78 6.85
N ASP A 27 18.34 5.96 5.61
CA ASP A 27 18.31 7.26 4.90
C ASP A 27 17.34 7.40 3.72
N LEU A 28 16.45 6.44 3.44
CA LEU A 28 15.64 6.44 2.21
C LEU A 28 14.12 6.49 2.45
N ASP A 29 13.62 7.53 3.08
CA ASP A 29 12.23 7.56 3.57
C ASP A 29 11.13 7.33 2.51
N LEU A 30 11.21 7.96 1.33
CA LEU A 30 10.20 7.77 0.28
C LEU A 30 10.37 6.46 -0.48
N GLN A 31 11.59 6.14 -0.88
CA GLN A 31 11.91 4.90 -1.59
C GLN A 31 11.68 3.68 -0.70
N LYS A 32 11.98 3.81 0.59
CA LYS A 32 11.73 2.78 1.61
C LYS A 32 10.25 2.39 1.68
N SER A 33 9.34 3.35 1.68
CA SER A 33 7.90 3.07 1.68
C SER A 33 7.46 2.30 0.44
N LEU A 34 8.04 2.60 -0.73
CA LEU A 34 7.74 1.91 -1.98
C LEU A 34 8.25 0.46 -1.95
N TYR A 35 9.51 0.25 -1.55
CA TYR A 35 10.10 -1.10 -1.45
C TYR A 35 9.36 -1.97 -0.45
N SER A 36 8.99 -1.40 0.70
CA SER A 36 8.20 -2.07 1.71
C SER A 36 6.83 -2.49 1.16
N PHE A 37 6.10 -1.60 0.47
CA PHE A 37 4.83 -1.91 -0.17
C PHE A 37 4.95 -3.01 -1.23
N ILE A 38 5.98 -2.94 -2.09
CA ILE A 38 6.25 -3.97 -3.11
C ILE A 38 6.48 -5.33 -2.45
N PHE A 39 7.34 -5.39 -1.42
CA PHE A 39 7.63 -6.65 -0.73
C PHE A 39 6.38 -7.26 -0.10
N HIS A 40 5.59 -6.48 0.65
CA HIS A 40 4.36 -6.97 1.27
C HIS A 40 3.33 -7.43 0.23
N SER A 41 3.27 -6.73 -0.92
CA SER A 41 2.42 -7.14 -2.04
C SER A 41 2.87 -8.48 -2.63
N LEU A 42 4.18 -8.71 -2.79
CA LEU A 42 4.73 -9.99 -3.23
C LEU A 42 4.41 -11.12 -2.26
N VAL A 43 4.58 -10.89 -0.95
CA VAL A 43 4.23 -11.88 0.09
C VAL A 43 2.74 -12.22 0.03
N LEU A 44 1.87 -11.22 -0.13
CA LEU A 44 0.42 -11.43 -0.29
C LEU A 44 0.10 -12.27 -1.53
N ILE A 45 0.71 -11.96 -2.68
CA ILE A 45 0.56 -12.72 -3.93
C ILE A 45 0.94 -14.18 -3.73
N VAL A 46 2.09 -14.43 -3.12
CA VAL A 46 2.56 -15.79 -2.81
C VAL A 46 1.58 -16.51 -1.88
N ALA A 47 1.09 -15.85 -0.84
CA ALA A 47 0.11 -16.42 0.08
C ALA A 47 -1.19 -16.82 -0.63
N ILE A 48 -1.72 -15.96 -1.50
CA ILE A 48 -2.91 -16.24 -2.32
C ILE A 48 -2.65 -17.43 -3.27
N PHE A 49 -1.49 -17.40 -3.96
CA PHE A 49 -1.10 -18.47 -4.87
C PHE A 49 -1.01 -19.83 -4.18
N LEU A 50 -0.35 -19.90 -3.04
CA LEU A 50 -0.23 -21.14 -2.24
C LEU A 50 -1.59 -21.62 -1.78
N ALA A 51 -2.46 -20.75 -1.31
CA ALA A 51 -3.79 -21.15 -0.85
C ALA A 51 -4.68 -21.68 -1.97
N ILE A 52 -4.65 -21.04 -3.13
CA ILE A 52 -5.48 -21.45 -4.28
C ILE A 52 -4.96 -22.74 -4.92
N ASN A 53 -3.64 -22.92 -5.05
CA ASN A 53 -3.08 -24.04 -5.81
C ASN A 53 -2.78 -25.27 -4.95
N PHE A 54 -2.17 -25.10 -3.78
CA PHE A 54 -1.73 -26.23 -2.96
C PHE A 54 -2.78 -26.73 -1.97
N LEU A 55 -3.68 -25.86 -1.54
CA LEU A 55 -4.67 -26.29 -0.56
C LEU A 55 -5.95 -26.82 -1.19
N ASN A 56 -6.24 -26.45 -2.44
CA ASN A 56 -7.56 -26.65 -3.03
C ASN A 56 -7.49 -26.90 -4.53
N SER A 57 -6.91 -28.03 -4.93
CA SER A 57 -6.76 -28.42 -6.34
C SER A 57 -8.09 -28.59 -7.09
N THR A 58 -9.19 -28.86 -6.39
CA THR A 58 -10.51 -29.22 -6.95
C THR A 58 -11.59 -28.14 -6.85
N PHE A 59 -11.29 -26.96 -6.28
CA PHE A 59 -12.32 -25.95 -6.05
C PHE A 59 -12.78 -25.24 -7.34
N SER A 60 -14.07 -24.86 -7.33
CA SER A 60 -14.67 -24.01 -8.35
C SER A 60 -14.04 -22.61 -8.36
N ARG A 61 -14.23 -21.85 -9.47
CA ARG A 61 -13.74 -20.46 -9.58
C ARG A 61 -14.21 -19.58 -8.41
N ILE A 62 -15.49 -19.72 -8.02
CA ILE A 62 -16.07 -18.95 -6.92
C ILE A 62 -15.40 -19.27 -5.58
N GLN A 63 -15.08 -20.53 -5.33
CA GLN A 63 -14.38 -20.94 -4.11
C GLN A 63 -12.94 -20.40 -4.06
N ASN A 64 -12.21 -20.46 -5.19
CA ASN A 64 -10.87 -19.88 -5.28
C ASN A 64 -10.90 -18.37 -5.02
N PHE A 65 -11.89 -17.66 -5.58
CA PHE A 65 -12.08 -16.23 -5.33
C PHE A 65 -12.36 -15.94 -3.84
N LYS A 66 -13.27 -16.70 -3.22
CA LYS A 66 -13.57 -16.54 -1.77
C LYS A 66 -12.33 -16.76 -0.89
N ILE A 67 -11.50 -17.75 -1.22
CA ILE A 67 -10.27 -18.04 -0.47
C ILE A 67 -9.26 -16.90 -0.63
N GLY A 68 -8.99 -16.48 -1.86
CA GLY A 68 -8.06 -15.38 -2.11
C GLY A 68 -8.51 -14.08 -1.46
N LEU A 69 -9.81 -13.76 -1.54
CA LEU A 69 -10.40 -12.59 -0.87
C LEU A 69 -10.27 -12.67 0.66
N PHE A 70 -10.54 -13.84 1.25
CA PHE A 70 -10.39 -14.07 2.69
C PHE A 70 -8.94 -13.83 3.15
N ILE A 71 -7.95 -14.34 2.40
CA ILE A 71 -6.54 -14.12 2.69
C ILE A 71 -6.18 -12.65 2.57
N SER A 72 -6.65 -11.98 1.50
CA SER A 72 -6.42 -10.56 1.28
C SER A 72 -6.96 -9.70 2.41
N ILE A 73 -8.19 -9.96 2.87
CA ILE A 73 -8.82 -9.23 3.99
C ILE A 73 -7.99 -9.40 5.27
N LEU A 74 -7.69 -10.63 5.66
CA LEU A 74 -6.95 -10.87 6.90
C LEU A 74 -5.53 -10.29 6.83
N PHE A 75 -4.80 -10.54 5.74
CA PHE A 75 -3.47 -9.98 5.58
C PHE A 75 -3.49 -8.44 5.65
N SER A 76 -4.41 -7.79 4.93
CA SER A 76 -4.54 -6.34 4.93
C SER A 76 -4.83 -5.77 6.31
N ILE A 77 -5.71 -6.40 7.09
CA ILE A 77 -6.02 -5.97 8.46
C ILE A 77 -4.77 -6.04 9.34
N PHE A 78 -4.05 -7.17 9.33
CA PHE A 78 -2.89 -7.35 10.20
C PHE A 78 -1.72 -6.45 9.82
N ILE A 79 -1.41 -6.32 8.52
CA ILE A 79 -0.30 -5.47 8.07
C ILE A 79 -0.62 -3.99 8.26
N SER A 80 -1.85 -3.56 7.97
CA SER A 80 -2.25 -2.17 8.22
C SER A 80 -2.29 -1.82 9.70
N GLY A 81 -2.72 -2.77 10.55
CA GLY A 81 -2.64 -2.63 12.00
C GLY A 81 -1.20 -2.54 12.51
N TYR A 82 -0.30 -3.33 11.93
CA TYR A 82 1.14 -3.23 12.21
C TYR A 82 1.70 -1.85 11.81
N TYR A 83 1.43 -1.37 10.58
CA TYR A 83 1.88 -0.04 10.14
C TYR A 83 1.38 1.08 11.04
N TYR A 84 0.09 1.07 11.38
CA TYR A 84 -0.48 2.04 12.30
C TYR A 84 0.22 2.02 13.67
N SER A 85 0.38 0.83 14.25
CA SER A 85 1.02 0.65 15.55
C SER A 85 2.49 1.06 15.53
N TYR A 86 3.20 0.68 14.48
CA TYR A 86 4.61 1.01 14.29
C TYR A 86 4.82 2.52 14.21
N GLN A 87 4.06 3.21 13.36
CA GLN A 87 4.20 4.65 13.15
C GLN A 87 3.67 5.50 14.31
N LYS A 88 2.71 4.98 15.07
CA LYS A 88 2.14 5.72 16.20
C LYS A 88 2.94 5.57 17.48
N TRP A 89 3.46 4.36 17.77
CA TRP A 89 4.03 4.03 19.07
C TRP A 89 5.50 3.63 19.03
N ILE A 90 5.97 2.98 17.96
CA ILE A 90 7.32 2.44 17.90
C ILE A 90 8.28 3.47 17.27
N ASN A 91 7.93 4.02 16.13
CA ASN A 91 8.76 5.00 15.43
C ASN A 91 7.92 6.16 14.86
N PRO A 92 7.42 7.09 15.69
CA PRO A 92 6.65 8.24 15.23
C PRO A 92 7.47 9.20 14.36
N LYS A 93 8.81 9.23 14.54
CA LYS A 93 9.72 10.07 13.73
C LYS A 93 9.71 9.69 12.25
N LEU A 94 9.45 8.42 11.93
CA LEU A 94 9.39 7.97 10.54
C LEU A 94 8.32 8.73 9.73
N LEU A 95 7.14 8.92 10.32
CA LEU A 95 6.04 9.64 9.68
C LEU A 95 6.32 11.14 9.59
N GLU A 96 6.98 11.69 10.60
CA GLU A 96 7.41 13.09 10.65
C GLU A 96 8.47 13.41 9.58
N ASN A 97 9.50 12.58 9.48
CA ASN A 97 10.54 12.70 8.45
C ASN A 97 9.93 12.62 7.05
N LYS A 98 9.04 11.65 6.83
CA LYS A 98 8.33 11.50 5.55
C LYS A 98 7.50 12.74 5.20
N ARG A 99 6.81 13.32 6.19
CA ARG A 99 6.04 14.56 6.04
C ARG A 99 6.95 15.72 5.64
N SER A 100 8.03 15.93 6.40
CA SER A 100 8.99 16.99 6.14
C SER A 100 9.63 16.88 4.76
N SER A 101 10.01 15.64 4.34
CA SER A 101 10.57 15.39 3.02
C SER A 101 9.56 15.71 1.90
N LEU A 102 8.28 15.34 2.07
CA LEU A 102 7.25 15.65 1.08
C LEU A 102 6.92 17.14 1.02
N ILE A 103 6.85 17.82 2.16
CA ILE A 103 6.65 19.28 2.23
C ILE A 103 7.81 19.99 1.53
N TYR A 104 9.06 19.60 1.80
CA TYR A 104 10.23 20.16 1.12
C TYR A 104 10.13 20.04 -0.41
N LEU A 105 9.61 18.92 -0.92
CA LEU A 105 9.40 18.75 -2.36
C LEU A 105 8.35 19.71 -2.95
N THR A 106 7.40 20.19 -2.14
CA THR A 106 6.43 21.20 -2.60
C THR A 106 7.02 22.61 -2.75
N GLU A 107 8.17 22.86 -2.14
CA GLU A 107 8.87 24.16 -2.19
C GLU A 107 9.89 24.26 -3.33
N THR A 108 9.93 23.28 -4.24
CA THR A 108 10.84 23.28 -5.37
C THR A 108 10.38 24.23 -6.48
N HIS A 109 11.33 24.71 -7.26
CA HIS A 109 11.06 25.59 -8.40
C HIS A 109 10.13 24.93 -9.45
N GLU A 110 10.25 23.62 -9.61
CA GLU A 110 9.40 22.81 -10.51
C GLU A 110 7.94 22.80 -10.05
N THR A 111 7.70 22.66 -8.75
CA THR A 111 6.33 22.68 -8.18
C THR A 111 5.67 24.05 -8.35
N PHE A 112 6.43 25.13 -8.18
CA PHE A 112 5.95 26.50 -8.46
C PHE A 112 5.58 26.67 -9.94
N PHE A 113 6.40 26.18 -10.86
CA PHE A 113 6.14 26.23 -12.28
C PHE A 113 4.89 25.44 -12.67
N ASP A 114 4.73 24.24 -12.12
CA ASP A 114 3.56 23.36 -12.34
C ASP A 114 2.27 24.00 -11.78
N ALA A 115 2.32 24.58 -10.60
CA ALA A 115 1.18 25.29 -10.01
C ALA A 115 0.74 26.47 -10.89
N LYS A 116 1.69 27.26 -11.34
CA LYS A 116 1.44 28.39 -12.27
C LYS A 116 0.80 27.90 -13.59
N HIS A 117 1.33 26.83 -14.16
CA HIS A 117 0.80 26.24 -15.38
C HIS A 117 -0.64 25.70 -15.21
N LYS A 118 -0.94 25.09 -14.06
CA LYS A 118 -2.30 24.62 -13.72
C LYS A 118 -3.31 25.76 -13.67
N ILE A 119 -2.96 26.86 -13.02
CA ILE A 119 -3.80 28.08 -12.93
C ILE A 119 -4.05 28.63 -14.35
N GLN A 120 -3.01 28.76 -15.15
CA GLN A 120 -3.13 29.26 -16.53
C GLN A 120 -4.00 28.37 -17.43
N LYS A 121 -3.90 27.05 -17.27
CA LYS A 121 -4.65 26.08 -18.08
C LYS A 121 -6.13 26.00 -17.70
N ASN A 122 -6.48 26.25 -16.45
CA ASN A 122 -7.84 26.16 -15.94
C ASN A 122 -8.21 27.39 -15.08
N PRO A 123 -8.23 28.60 -15.65
CA PRO A 123 -8.41 29.83 -14.89
C PRO A 123 -9.75 29.87 -14.13
N ASN A 124 -10.83 29.36 -14.71
CA ASN A 124 -12.15 29.35 -14.07
C ASN A 124 -12.24 28.40 -12.86
N TYR A 125 -11.40 27.35 -12.81
CA TYR A 125 -11.38 26.40 -11.70
C TYR A 125 -10.55 26.95 -10.52
N TYR A 126 -9.50 27.72 -10.84
CA TYR A 126 -8.58 28.29 -9.87
C TYR A 126 -8.83 29.79 -9.64
N ASP A 127 -10.03 30.28 -9.97
CA ASP A 127 -10.36 31.71 -9.84
C ASP A 127 -10.11 32.21 -8.42
N GLY A 128 -9.36 33.31 -8.31
CA GLY A 128 -8.96 33.91 -7.05
C GLY A 128 -7.86 33.19 -6.27
N LYS A 129 -7.27 32.09 -6.81
CA LYS A 129 -6.15 31.38 -6.14
C LYS A 129 -4.80 31.80 -6.70
N SER A 130 -3.87 32.05 -5.81
CA SER A 130 -2.46 32.27 -6.15
C SER A 130 -1.68 30.96 -6.28
N VAL A 131 -0.45 31.02 -6.73
CA VAL A 131 0.45 29.84 -6.78
C VAL A 131 0.75 29.37 -5.36
N GLU A 132 0.94 30.28 -4.44
CA GLU A 132 1.18 30.04 -3.03
C GLU A 132 0.00 29.30 -2.38
N ASP A 133 -1.24 29.71 -2.68
CA ASP A 133 -2.45 29.01 -2.20
C ASP A 133 -2.49 27.55 -2.66
N LEU A 134 -2.07 27.27 -3.90
CA LEU A 134 -2.02 25.90 -4.41
C LEU A 134 -0.95 25.05 -3.69
N ILE A 135 0.18 25.66 -3.38
CA ILE A 135 1.25 24.98 -2.63
C ILE A 135 0.82 24.71 -1.20
N GLU A 136 0.21 25.69 -0.53
CA GLU A 136 -0.34 25.52 0.81
C GLU A 136 -1.40 24.41 0.84
N MET A 137 -2.31 24.38 -0.12
CA MET A 137 -3.27 23.28 -0.27
C MET A 137 -2.61 21.91 -0.45
N GLN A 138 -1.47 21.84 -1.16
CA GLN A 138 -0.71 20.59 -1.29
C GLN A 138 -0.07 20.18 0.05
N GLN A 139 0.51 21.12 0.76
CA GLN A 139 1.08 20.89 2.08
C GLN A 139 0.03 20.44 3.10
N ASP A 140 -1.14 21.06 3.08
CA ASP A 140 -2.27 20.66 3.92
C ASP A 140 -2.75 19.24 3.59
N ASN A 141 -2.83 18.88 2.31
CA ASN A 141 -3.16 17.53 1.90
C ASN A 141 -2.10 16.50 2.37
N ILE A 142 -0.80 16.83 2.30
CA ILE A 142 0.27 15.99 2.82
C ILE A 142 0.11 15.81 4.33
N ASN A 143 -0.10 16.89 5.06
CA ASN A 143 -0.30 16.88 6.50
C ASN A 143 -1.51 16.04 6.90
N ASP A 144 -2.59 16.14 6.13
CA ASP A 144 -3.82 15.40 6.37
C ASP A 144 -3.67 13.90 6.06
N LEU A 145 -3.08 13.55 4.92
CA LEU A 145 -2.88 12.16 4.51
C LEU A 145 -1.88 11.39 5.40
N LEU A 146 -0.87 12.08 5.92
CA LEU A 146 0.15 11.49 6.79
C LEU A 146 -0.20 11.54 8.28
N GLN A 147 -1.48 11.75 8.63
CA GLN A 147 -1.93 11.50 10.00
C GLN A 147 -1.93 10.01 10.31
N PRO A 148 -1.45 9.58 11.50
CA PRO A 148 -1.45 8.16 11.89
C PRO A 148 -2.82 7.50 11.74
N ALA A 149 -3.90 8.25 12.01
CA ALA A 149 -5.27 7.75 11.87
C ALA A 149 -5.66 7.41 10.42
N LYS A 150 -5.02 8.03 9.42
CA LYS A 150 -5.29 7.79 7.99
C LYS A 150 -4.39 6.71 7.39
N VAL A 151 -3.27 6.43 8.00
CA VAL A 151 -2.34 5.37 7.53
C VAL A 151 -3.02 4.01 7.52
N PHE A 152 -3.80 3.70 8.57
CA PHE A 152 -4.50 2.41 8.66
C PHE A 152 -5.48 2.19 7.48
N PRO A 153 -6.48 3.06 7.24
CA PRO A 153 -7.43 2.84 6.15
C PRO A 153 -6.75 2.89 4.78
N ILE A 154 -5.77 3.78 4.56
CA ILE A 154 -5.07 3.88 3.28
C ILE A 154 -4.32 2.56 2.98
N SER A 155 -3.53 2.06 3.92
CA SER A 155 -2.80 0.80 3.75
C SER A 155 -3.75 -0.40 3.63
N LEU A 156 -4.84 -0.42 4.42
CA LEU A 156 -5.86 -1.46 4.37
C LEU A 156 -6.46 -1.58 2.96
N PHE A 157 -6.94 -0.47 2.40
CA PHE A 157 -7.52 -0.46 1.07
C PHE A 157 -6.50 -0.78 -0.02
N SER A 158 -5.25 -0.29 0.10
CA SER A 158 -4.19 -0.58 -0.86
C SER A 158 -3.87 -2.07 -0.94
N PHE A 159 -3.67 -2.75 0.18
CA PHE A 159 -3.41 -4.20 0.20
C PHE A 159 -4.64 -5.03 -0.16
N LEU A 160 -5.83 -4.60 0.27
CA LEU A 160 -7.07 -5.27 -0.09
C LEU A 160 -7.31 -5.23 -1.61
N PHE A 161 -7.15 -4.06 -2.23
CA PHE A 161 -7.31 -3.87 -3.66
C PHE A 161 -6.27 -4.68 -4.45
N THR A 162 -5.01 -4.63 -4.04
CA THR A 162 -3.92 -5.46 -4.60
C THR A 162 -4.27 -6.94 -4.51
N GLY A 163 -4.69 -7.41 -3.35
CA GLY A 163 -5.07 -8.80 -3.14
C GLY A 163 -6.28 -9.24 -3.98
N MET A 164 -7.27 -8.38 -4.18
CA MET A 164 -8.41 -8.67 -5.06
C MET A 164 -7.97 -8.84 -6.51
N ILE A 165 -7.14 -7.93 -7.04
CA ILE A 165 -6.62 -8.02 -8.41
C ILE A 165 -5.87 -9.34 -8.59
N PHE A 166 -4.93 -9.67 -7.71
CA PHE A 166 -4.14 -10.88 -7.82
C PHE A 166 -4.95 -12.15 -7.58
N THR A 167 -5.97 -12.12 -6.74
CA THR A 167 -6.92 -13.24 -6.59
C THR A 167 -7.61 -13.57 -7.92
N ILE A 168 -8.08 -12.55 -8.65
CA ILE A 168 -8.71 -12.71 -9.96
C ILE A 168 -7.70 -13.26 -10.98
N LEU A 169 -6.50 -12.65 -11.04
CA LEU A 169 -5.45 -13.07 -11.98
C LEU A 169 -5.00 -14.52 -11.75
N ILE A 170 -4.71 -14.92 -10.51
CA ILE A 170 -4.29 -16.29 -10.15
C ILE A 170 -5.42 -17.28 -10.44
N GLY A 171 -6.66 -16.93 -10.09
CA GLY A 171 -7.82 -17.77 -10.39
C GLY A 171 -8.04 -17.96 -11.89
N PHE A 172 -7.83 -16.92 -12.69
CA PHE A 172 -7.91 -16.96 -14.15
C PHE A 172 -6.78 -17.82 -14.76
N LEU A 173 -5.54 -17.60 -14.34
CA LEU A 173 -4.39 -18.39 -14.79
C LEU A 173 -4.58 -19.88 -14.47
N LYS A 174 -5.00 -20.23 -13.26
CA LYS A 174 -5.31 -21.61 -12.89
C LYS A 174 -6.36 -22.25 -13.84
N TYR A 175 -7.36 -21.49 -14.23
CA TYR A 175 -8.38 -21.96 -15.16
C TYR A 175 -7.81 -22.21 -16.57
N LEU A 176 -6.99 -21.29 -17.09
CA LEU A 176 -6.34 -21.46 -18.40
C LEU A 176 -5.45 -22.71 -18.43
N PHE A 177 -4.58 -22.87 -17.44
CA PHE A 177 -3.68 -24.03 -17.37
C PHE A 177 -4.42 -25.36 -17.19
N LYS A 178 -5.54 -25.38 -16.46
CA LYS A 178 -6.34 -26.59 -16.31
C LYS A 178 -6.99 -27.08 -17.63
N ASN A 179 -7.24 -26.15 -18.56
CA ASN A 179 -7.87 -26.46 -19.84
C ASN A 179 -6.84 -26.75 -20.95
N LEU A 180 -5.53 -26.61 -20.67
CA LEU A 180 -4.43 -26.88 -21.60
C LEU A 180 -3.85 -28.31 -21.42
N TYR A 181 -4.17 -28.99 -20.31
CA TYR A 181 -3.79 -30.36 -19.98
C TYR A 181 -5.02 -31.21 -19.62
#